data_19b7805a8ca9cde566b3d54a1d771dc9
#
_entry.id   19b7805a8ca9cde566b3d54a1d771dc9
#
_cell.length_a   1.000
_cell.length_b   1.000
_cell.length_c   1.000
_cell.angle_alpha   90.00
_cell.angle_beta   90.00
_cell.angle_gamma   90.00
#
_symmetry.space_group_name_H-M   'P 1'
#
loop_
_entity.id
_entity.type
_entity.pdbx_description
1 polymer ?
#
loop_
_entity_poly.entity_id
_entity_poly.type
_entity_poly.pdbx_seq_one_letter_code
_entity_poly.pdbx_strand_id
1 'polypeptide(L)'
;MGCDECYVADLDAIAGARVQGALLGRLAGLGAALWIDAAVTDPARAWGLIRLGAARVVVGLETLSSLRSLAAVVEATGPERVVFSLDLRDGAPVVRSGVAARATPLDLARAALDAGVTSLLVLDVARVGSGRGVDDRLVSALRAAHPGVQLFAGGGIASVPDMERLADLGLDGVLLATALHDGRLGRADLEAVRRRHPRDSR
;
A
#
# COMPACT_ATOMS: atom_id res chain seq x y z
N MET A 1 -0.40 1.00 -19.99
CA MET A 1 0.49 1.84 -19.21
C MET A 1 1.79 1.14 -18.76
N GLY A 2 1.94 -0.17 -18.90
CA GLY A 2 3.16 -0.92 -18.53
C GLY A 2 3.30 -1.19 -17.02
N CYS A 3 2.20 -1.17 -16.29
CA CYS A 3 2.15 -1.60 -14.89
C CYS A 3 1.59 -3.01 -14.82
N ASP A 4 2.27 -3.90 -14.10
CA ASP A 4 1.89 -5.30 -13.93
C ASP A 4 1.04 -5.50 -12.67
N GLU A 5 1.02 -4.50 -11.79
CA GLU A 5 0.28 -4.47 -10.53
C GLU A 5 -0.63 -3.23 -10.48
N CYS A 6 -1.79 -3.38 -9.86
CA CYS A 6 -2.77 -2.30 -9.73
C CYS A 6 -3.34 -2.27 -8.30
N TYR A 7 -3.15 -1.13 -7.61
CA TYR A 7 -3.83 -0.86 -6.34
C TYR A 7 -5.25 -0.37 -6.60
N VAL A 8 -6.22 -0.98 -5.93
CA VAL A 8 -7.64 -0.66 -6.03
C VAL A 8 -8.22 -0.42 -4.65
N ALA A 9 -8.61 0.82 -4.36
CA ALA A 9 -9.37 1.16 -3.16
C ALA A 9 -10.87 1.14 -3.47
N ASP A 10 -11.61 0.26 -2.81
CA ASP A 10 -13.07 0.27 -2.80
C ASP A 10 -13.56 1.26 -1.72
N LEU A 11 -13.71 2.51 -2.13
CA LEU A 11 -14.05 3.60 -1.21
C LEU A 11 -15.41 3.41 -0.54
N ASP A 12 -16.36 2.77 -1.22
CA ASP A 12 -17.66 2.46 -0.64
C ASP A 12 -17.51 1.44 0.49
N ALA A 13 -16.72 0.39 0.28
CA ALA A 13 -16.43 -0.61 1.30
C ALA A 13 -15.66 -0.02 2.49
N ILE A 14 -14.67 0.85 2.22
CA ILE A 14 -13.91 1.57 3.26
C ILE A 14 -14.85 2.49 4.07
N ALA A 15 -15.82 3.12 3.43
CA ALA A 15 -16.86 3.92 4.08
C ALA A 15 -17.93 3.08 4.81
N GLY A 16 -17.85 1.75 4.80
CA GLY A 16 -18.75 0.85 5.51
C GLY A 16 -19.88 0.26 4.67
N ALA A 17 -19.91 0.50 3.36
CA ALA A 17 -20.85 -0.12 2.45
C ALA A 17 -20.41 -1.55 2.05
N ARG A 18 -21.16 -2.18 1.16
CA ARG A 18 -20.83 -3.49 0.60
C ARG A 18 -19.66 -3.39 -0.38
N VAL A 19 -18.79 -4.42 -0.38
CA VAL A 19 -17.74 -4.59 -1.38
C VAL A 19 -18.35 -4.63 -2.79
N GLN A 20 -17.76 -3.89 -3.71
CA GLN A 20 -18.16 -3.85 -5.12
C GLN A 20 -17.66 -5.09 -5.89
N GLY A 21 -18.05 -6.29 -5.43
CA GLY A 21 -17.49 -7.56 -5.90
C GLY A 21 -17.58 -7.78 -7.42
N ALA A 22 -18.68 -7.36 -8.05
CA ALA A 22 -18.83 -7.48 -9.51
C ALA A 22 -17.81 -6.61 -10.27
N LEU A 23 -17.51 -5.41 -9.77
CA LEU A 23 -16.50 -4.52 -10.35
C LEU A 23 -15.10 -5.09 -10.16
N LEU A 24 -14.75 -5.52 -8.92
CA LEU A 24 -13.45 -6.11 -8.59
C LEU A 24 -13.18 -7.37 -9.41
N GLY A 25 -14.18 -8.26 -9.59
CA GLY A 25 -14.04 -9.44 -10.44
C GLY A 25 -13.79 -9.09 -11.91
N ARG A 26 -14.40 -8.03 -12.43
CA ARG A 26 -14.12 -7.54 -13.79
C ARG A 26 -12.71 -6.99 -13.91
N LEU A 27 -12.23 -6.23 -12.91
CA LEU A 27 -10.87 -5.70 -12.90
C LEU A 27 -9.83 -6.82 -12.85
N ALA A 28 -10.08 -7.89 -12.07
CA ALA A 28 -9.20 -9.05 -12.02
C ALA A 28 -9.04 -9.74 -13.39
N GLY A 29 -10.04 -9.68 -14.24
CA GLY A 29 -9.99 -10.19 -15.61
C GLY A 29 -9.12 -9.39 -16.58
N LEU A 30 -8.59 -8.22 -16.18
CA LEU A 30 -7.75 -7.37 -17.05
C LEU A 30 -6.26 -7.78 -17.06
N GLY A 31 -5.86 -8.77 -16.27
CA GLY A 31 -4.52 -9.38 -16.30
C GLY A 31 -3.46 -8.68 -15.44
N ALA A 32 -3.78 -7.61 -14.73
CA ALA A 32 -2.89 -7.02 -13.73
C ALA A 32 -3.07 -7.70 -12.37
N ALA A 33 -1.99 -7.87 -11.59
CA ALA A 33 -2.09 -8.34 -10.22
C ALA A 33 -2.74 -7.26 -9.34
N LEU A 34 -3.93 -7.55 -8.78
CA LEU A 34 -4.68 -6.58 -8.00
C LEU A 34 -4.28 -6.59 -6.52
N TRP A 35 -4.01 -5.41 -5.98
CA TRP A 35 -3.91 -5.14 -4.55
C TRP A 35 -5.19 -4.45 -4.12
N ILE A 36 -6.05 -5.15 -3.39
CA ILE A 36 -7.40 -4.65 -3.10
C ILE A 36 -7.47 -4.18 -1.65
N ASP A 37 -7.79 -2.89 -1.48
CA ASP A 37 -8.19 -2.28 -0.23
C ASP A 37 -9.72 -2.11 -0.22
N ALA A 38 -10.38 -2.89 0.63
CA ALA A 38 -11.84 -2.86 0.78
C ALA A 38 -12.23 -3.07 2.24
N ALA A 39 -11.57 -2.33 3.14
CA ALA A 39 -11.78 -2.39 4.60
C ALA A 39 -11.64 -3.82 5.15
N VAL A 40 -10.48 -4.44 4.97
CA VAL A 40 -10.18 -5.78 5.48
C VAL A 40 -10.03 -5.72 7.00
N THR A 41 -10.97 -6.31 7.74
CA THR A 41 -11.01 -6.33 9.20
C THR A 41 -10.82 -7.71 9.80
N ASP A 42 -10.98 -8.77 9.00
CA ASP A 42 -10.98 -10.16 9.43
C ASP A 42 -10.61 -11.12 8.28
N PRO A 43 -10.27 -12.39 8.59
CA PRO A 43 -9.90 -13.41 7.60
C PRO A 43 -10.98 -13.71 6.57
N ALA A 44 -12.26 -13.69 6.95
CA ALA A 44 -13.35 -14.02 6.02
C ALA A 44 -13.44 -12.99 4.90
N ARG A 45 -13.29 -11.70 5.25
CA ARG A 45 -13.25 -10.60 4.28
C ARG A 45 -12.03 -10.70 3.39
N ALA A 46 -10.84 -10.97 3.94
CA ALA A 46 -9.62 -11.18 3.16
C ALA A 46 -9.78 -12.30 2.12
N TRP A 47 -10.27 -13.48 2.54
CA TRP A 47 -10.57 -14.59 1.63
C TRP A 47 -11.64 -14.25 0.59
N GLY A 48 -12.64 -13.45 0.97
CA GLY A 48 -13.64 -12.94 0.04
C GLY A 48 -12.99 -12.19 -1.13
N LEU A 49 -12.04 -11.28 -0.86
CA LEU A 49 -11.32 -10.52 -1.88
C LEU A 49 -10.37 -11.40 -2.70
N ILE A 50 -9.66 -12.35 -2.07
CA ILE A 50 -8.79 -13.30 -2.78
C ILE A 50 -9.60 -14.12 -3.77
N ARG A 51 -10.78 -14.61 -3.41
CA ARG A 51 -11.69 -15.33 -4.34
C ARG A 51 -12.22 -14.43 -5.48
N LEU A 52 -12.27 -13.12 -5.30
CA LEU A 52 -12.59 -12.15 -6.36
C LEU A 52 -11.40 -11.81 -7.26
N GLY A 53 -10.22 -12.38 -6.99
CA GLY A 53 -9.02 -12.21 -7.82
C GLY A 53 -7.98 -11.25 -7.25
N ALA A 54 -8.06 -10.87 -5.95
CA ALA A 54 -6.98 -10.13 -5.33
C ALA A 54 -5.71 -10.98 -5.29
N ALA A 55 -4.61 -10.47 -5.83
CA ALA A 55 -3.29 -11.04 -5.63
C ALA A 55 -2.78 -10.73 -4.21
N ARG A 56 -3.06 -9.51 -3.72
CA ARG A 56 -2.80 -9.09 -2.34
C ARG A 56 -4.02 -8.36 -1.78
N VAL A 57 -4.25 -8.51 -0.49
CA VAL A 57 -5.22 -7.70 0.26
C VAL A 57 -4.49 -6.62 1.03
N VAL A 58 -5.02 -5.40 0.98
CA VAL A 58 -4.49 -4.27 1.72
C VAL A 58 -5.30 -4.10 3.00
N VAL A 59 -4.60 -4.09 4.14
CA VAL A 59 -5.21 -3.88 5.46
C VAL A 59 -4.84 -2.47 5.91
N GLY A 60 -5.79 -1.54 5.79
CA GLY A 60 -5.60 -0.13 6.14
C GLY A 60 -5.63 0.11 7.64
N LEU A 61 -4.72 0.92 8.13
CA LEU A 61 -4.67 1.35 9.52
C LEU A 61 -5.98 2.02 9.95
N GLU A 62 -6.59 2.81 9.07
CA GLU A 62 -7.83 3.56 9.34
C GLU A 62 -9.05 2.65 9.56
N THR A 63 -9.03 1.41 9.02
CA THR A 63 -10.14 0.44 9.13
C THR A 63 -9.86 -0.66 10.13
N LEU A 64 -8.60 -0.85 10.54
CA LEU A 64 -8.18 -1.92 11.42
C LEU A 64 -8.76 -1.75 12.83
N SER A 65 -9.40 -2.80 13.35
CA SER A 65 -9.97 -2.81 14.70
C SER A 65 -8.93 -3.10 15.79
N SER A 66 -7.90 -3.91 15.47
CA SER A 66 -6.80 -4.26 16.37
C SER A 66 -5.67 -4.95 15.61
N LEU A 67 -4.45 -4.92 16.17
CA LEU A 67 -3.32 -5.70 15.65
C LEU A 67 -3.54 -7.21 15.72
N ARG A 68 -4.38 -7.67 16.64
CA ARG A 68 -4.80 -9.09 16.69
C ARG A 68 -5.59 -9.48 15.45
N SER A 69 -6.44 -8.59 14.95
CA SER A 69 -7.19 -8.83 13.69
C SER A 69 -6.24 -8.90 12.50
N LEU A 70 -5.20 -8.07 12.46
CA LEU A 70 -4.15 -8.13 11.45
C LEU A 70 -3.41 -9.47 11.48
N ALA A 71 -2.96 -9.91 12.67
CA ALA A 71 -2.30 -11.20 12.83
C ALA A 71 -3.16 -12.37 12.37
N ALA A 72 -4.46 -12.35 12.70
CA ALA A 72 -5.40 -13.39 12.24
C ALA A 72 -5.57 -13.41 10.71
N VAL A 73 -5.57 -12.23 10.05
CA VAL A 73 -5.60 -12.14 8.58
C VAL A 73 -4.33 -12.73 7.99
N VAL A 74 -3.14 -12.35 8.51
CA VAL A 74 -1.85 -12.87 8.05
C VAL A 74 -1.76 -14.38 8.21
N GLU A 75 -2.13 -14.91 9.39
CA GLU A 75 -2.12 -16.35 9.66
C GLU A 75 -3.03 -17.11 8.68
N ALA A 76 -4.20 -16.56 8.39
CA ALA A 76 -5.18 -17.22 7.53
C ALA A 76 -4.83 -17.18 6.04
N THR A 77 -4.19 -16.12 5.54
CA THR A 77 -4.00 -15.89 4.09
C THR A 77 -2.56 -16.06 3.62
N GLY A 78 -1.60 -16.06 4.53
CA GLY A 78 -0.16 -15.99 4.26
C GLY A 78 0.36 -14.55 4.22
N PRO A 79 1.58 -14.30 4.76
CA PRO A 79 2.17 -12.96 4.84
C PRO A 79 2.42 -12.32 3.48
N GLU A 80 2.70 -13.13 2.44
CA GLU A 80 2.95 -12.66 1.07
C GLU A 80 1.72 -12.04 0.40
N ARG A 81 0.52 -12.36 0.91
CA ARG A 81 -0.75 -11.83 0.41
C ARG A 81 -1.26 -10.61 1.15
N VAL A 82 -0.59 -10.21 2.23
CA VAL A 82 -1.03 -9.08 3.05
C VAL A 82 -0.08 -7.91 2.91
N VAL A 83 -0.64 -6.75 2.58
CA VAL A 83 0.06 -5.46 2.63
C VAL A 83 -0.60 -4.64 3.74
N PHE A 84 0.18 -4.23 4.73
CA PHE A 84 -0.32 -3.29 5.74
C PHE A 84 -0.16 -1.86 5.24
N SER A 85 -1.27 -1.12 5.13
CA SER A 85 -1.25 0.30 4.79
C SER A 85 -1.15 1.16 6.03
N LEU A 86 -0.03 1.84 6.17
CA LEU A 86 0.22 2.88 7.16
C LEU A 86 -0.35 4.19 6.62
N ASP A 87 -1.63 4.40 6.88
CA ASP A 87 -2.36 5.55 6.39
C ASP A 87 -2.02 6.78 7.22
N LEU A 88 -1.60 7.84 6.55
CA LEU A 88 -1.18 9.11 7.15
C LEU A 88 -2.03 10.25 6.60
N ARG A 89 -2.11 11.32 7.38
CA ARG A 89 -2.61 12.63 6.94
C ARG A 89 -1.63 13.69 7.42
N ASP A 90 -0.91 14.30 6.48
CA ASP A 90 0.17 15.24 6.76
C ASP A 90 1.20 14.66 7.76
N GLY A 91 1.59 13.40 7.57
CA GLY A 91 2.56 12.68 8.39
C GLY A 91 2.01 12.10 9.70
N ALA A 92 0.80 12.45 10.12
CA ALA A 92 0.16 11.88 11.31
C ALA A 92 -0.63 10.60 10.97
N PRO A 93 -0.51 9.50 11.75
CA PRO A 93 -1.27 8.29 11.51
C PRO A 93 -2.79 8.53 11.57
N VAL A 94 -3.51 8.01 10.58
CA VAL A 94 -4.97 7.95 10.60
C VAL A 94 -5.38 6.67 11.29
N VAL A 95 -5.77 6.76 12.54
CA VAL A 95 -6.13 5.61 13.37
C VAL A 95 -7.60 5.64 13.73
N ARG A 96 -8.23 4.47 13.77
CA ARG A 96 -9.55 4.31 14.34
C ARG A 96 -9.49 4.45 15.87
N SER A 97 -10.53 5.02 16.48
CA SER A 97 -10.61 5.17 17.94
C SER A 97 -10.35 3.84 18.64
N GLY A 98 -9.35 3.80 19.53
CA GLY A 98 -8.94 2.60 20.30
C GLY A 98 -7.64 1.92 19.85
N VAL A 99 -7.14 2.18 18.65
CA VAL A 99 -5.82 1.73 18.23
C VAL A 99 -4.83 2.85 18.55
N ALA A 100 -3.99 2.65 19.58
CA ALA A 100 -2.78 3.42 19.92
C ALA A 100 -2.76 4.90 19.49
N ALA A 101 -3.66 5.74 20.01
CA ALA A 101 -3.83 7.15 19.64
C ALA A 101 -2.58 8.05 19.82
N ARG A 102 -1.46 7.49 20.32
CA ARG A 102 -0.18 8.18 20.51
C ARG A 102 1.00 7.45 19.85
N ALA A 103 0.75 6.38 19.10
CA ALA A 103 1.81 5.64 18.43
C ALA A 103 2.37 6.44 17.26
N THR A 104 3.69 6.43 17.11
CA THR A 104 4.35 7.00 15.93
C THR A 104 4.16 6.09 14.71
N PRO A 105 4.35 6.59 13.48
CA PRO A 105 4.37 5.74 12.29
C PRO A 105 5.34 4.55 12.41
N LEU A 106 6.50 4.74 13.03
CA LEU A 106 7.48 3.67 13.25
C LEU A 106 6.99 2.62 14.25
N ASP A 107 6.30 3.03 15.32
CA ASP A 107 5.72 2.10 16.30
C ASP A 107 4.63 1.23 15.65
N LEU A 108 3.79 1.84 14.81
CA LEU A 108 2.73 1.13 14.11
C LEU A 108 3.28 0.17 13.05
N ALA A 109 4.31 0.58 12.31
CA ALA A 109 4.99 -0.30 11.36
C ALA A 109 5.60 -1.51 12.08
N ARG A 110 6.34 -1.29 13.18
CA ARG A 110 6.90 -2.37 14.01
C ARG A 110 5.82 -3.31 14.49
N ALA A 111 4.73 -2.79 15.04
CA ALA A 111 3.65 -3.60 15.56
C ALA A 111 2.93 -4.42 14.45
N ALA A 112 2.85 -3.92 13.21
CA ALA A 112 2.36 -4.68 12.07
C ALA A 112 3.31 -5.80 11.66
N LEU A 113 4.63 -5.56 11.69
CA LEU A 113 5.65 -6.58 11.42
C LEU A 113 5.65 -7.66 12.50
N ASP A 114 5.50 -7.28 13.78
CA ASP A 114 5.35 -8.22 14.89
C ASP A 114 4.07 -9.10 14.76
N ALA A 115 3.04 -8.58 14.06
CA ALA A 115 1.84 -9.33 13.69
C ALA A 115 2.04 -10.26 12.48
N GLY A 116 3.26 -10.33 11.91
CA GLY A 116 3.63 -11.24 10.82
C GLY A 116 3.54 -10.63 9.41
N VAL A 117 3.28 -9.34 9.27
CA VAL A 117 3.29 -8.65 7.97
C VAL A 117 4.71 -8.57 7.42
N THR A 118 4.87 -8.73 6.12
CA THR A 118 6.16 -8.61 5.41
C THR A 118 6.19 -7.46 4.40
N SER A 119 5.06 -6.81 4.17
CA SER A 119 4.92 -5.74 3.19
C SER A 119 4.22 -4.52 3.82
N LEU A 120 4.86 -3.36 3.76
CA LEU A 120 4.34 -2.08 4.24
C LEU A 120 4.06 -1.13 3.07
N LEU A 121 2.93 -0.44 3.11
CA LEU A 121 2.59 0.67 2.22
C LEU A 121 2.45 1.94 3.07
N VAL A 122 3.28 2.94 2.82
CA VAL A 122 3.12 4.28 3.42
C VAL A 122 2.26 5.13 2.49
N LEU A 123 1.06 5.49 2.92
CA LEU A 123 0.12 6.26 2.12
C LEU A 123 -0.29 7.55 2.85
N ASP A 124 0.23 8.70 2.40
CA ASP A 124 -0.23 9.99 2.93
C ASP A 124 -1.38 10.53 2.06
N VAL A 125 -2.60 10.36 2.55
CA VAL A 125 -3.82 10.74 1.82
C VAL A 125 -3.93 12.25 1.57
N ALA A 126 -3.33 13.11 2.41
CA ALA A 126 -3.30 14.55 2.21
C ALA A 126 -2.35 14.97 1.07
N ARG A 127 -1.46 14.08 0.66
CA ARG A 127 -0.49 14.32 -0.42
C ARG A 127 -0.94 13.76 -1.77
N VAL A 128 -1.96 12.92 -1.79
CA VAL A 128 -2.52 12.36 -3.04
C VAL A 128 -2.94 13.50 -3.97
N GLY A 129 -2.46 13.49 -5.22
CA GLY A 129 -2.74 14.51 -6.22
C GLY A 129 -2.04 15.86 -6.02
N SER A 130 -1.35 16.08 -4.89
CA SER A 130 -0.77 17.38 -4.54
C SER A 130 0.59 17.67 -5.20
N GLY A 131 1.29 16.66 -5.70
CA GLY A 131 2.68 16.77 -6.20
C GLY A 131 3.73 17.04 -5.11
N ARG A 132 3.37 16.96 -3.81
CA ARG A 132 4.31 17.22 -2.69
C ARG A 132 5.24 16.04 -2.36
N GLY A 133 5.00 14.88 -3.00
CA GLY A 133 5.80 13.68 -2.78
C GLY A 133 5.59 13.03 -1.40
N VAL A 134 6.35 11.97 -1.17
CA VAL A 134 6.36 11.19 0.09
C VAL A 134 7.35 11.83 1.07
N ASP A 135 7.19 11.56 2.36
CA ASP A 135 8.13 12.01 3.40
C ASP A 135 9.39 11.13 3.42
N ASP A 136 10.49 11.66 2.88
CA ASP A 136 11.78 10.98 2.78
C ASP A 136 12.34 10.56 4.13
N ARG A 137 12.13 11.38 5.17
CA ARG A 137 12.64 11.07 6.50
C ARG A 137 11.96 9.85 7.08
N LEU A 138 10.64 9.76 6.88
CA LEU A 138 9.88 8.59 7.33
C LEU A 138 10.28 7.34 6.56
N VAL A 139 10.40 7.43 5.23
CA VAL A 139 10.84 6.30 4.38
C VAL A 139 12.23 5.81 4.81
N SER A 140 13.20 6.73 4.95
CA SER A 140 14.55 6.39 5.39
C SER A 140 14.57 5.74 6.77
N ALA A 141 13.77 6.26 7.71
CA ALA A 141 13.68 5.72 9.06
C ALA A 141 13.05 4.31 9.08
N LEU A 142 11.99 4.09 8.29
CA LEU A 142 11.36 2.76 8.13
C LEU A 142 12.33 1.76 7.51
N ARG A 143 13.05 2.14 6.44
CA ARG A 143 14.03 1.27 5.78
C ARG A 143 15.20 0.95 6.71
N ALA A 144 15.71 1.92 7.46
CA ALA A 144 16.80 1.70 8.41
C ALA A 144 16.38 0.76 9.56
N ALA A 145 15.15 0.93 10.07
CA ALA A 145 14.63 0.09 11.14
C ALA A 145 14.27 -1.34 10.67
N HIS A 146 13.87 -1.50 9.42
CA HIS A 146 13.33 -2.75 8.86
C HIS A 146 13.90 -3.06 7.47
N PRO A 147 15.20 -3.40 7.36
CA PRO A 147 15.88 -3.55 6.06
C PRO A 147 15.31 -4.67 5.18
N GLY A 148 14.71 -5.70 5.76
CA GLY A 148 14.16 -6.87 5.04
C GLY A 148 12.69 -6.76 4.64
N VAL A 149 11.98 -5.68 5.02
CA VAL A 149 10.56 -5.51 4.68
C VAL A 149 10.39 -5.08 3.23
N GLN A 150 9.33 -5.53 2.56
CA GLN A 150 8.89 -4.89 1.31
C GLN A 150 8.24 -3.54 1.64
N LEU A 151 8.84 -2.44 1.18
CA LEU A 151 8.40 -1.09 1.50
C LEU A 151 7.92 -0.36 0.25
N PHE A 152 6.65 0.02 0.28
CA PHE A 152 5.99 0.76 -0.78
C PHE A 152 5.54 2.13 -0.26
N ALA A 153 5.37 3.10 -1.16
CA ALA A 153 4.81 4.38 -0.79
C ALA A 153 3.89 4.96 -1.87
N GLY A 154 2.95 5.80 -1.44
CA GLY A 154 2.04 6.53 -2.31
C GLY A 154 1.71 7.91 -1.77
N GLY A 155 1.23 8.78 -2.66
CA GLY A 155 0.85 10.15 -2.33
C GLY A 155 1.79 11.19 -2.93
N GLY A 156 1.30 11.91 -3.94
CA GLY A 156 1.95 13.09 -4.52
C GLY A 156 3.21 12.85 -5.36
N ILE A 157 3.51 11.62 -5.77
CA ILE A 157 4.62 11.30 -6.68
C ILE A 157 4.23 11.75 -8.08
N ALA A 158 5.04 12.61 -8.70
CA ALA A 158 4.65 13.32 -9.91
C ALA A 158 5.68 13.30 -11.04
N SER A 159 6.91 12.83 -10.79
CA SER A 159 8.02 12.93 -11.74
C SER A 159 8.97 11.73 -11.66
N VAL A 160 9.79 11.55 -12.71
CA VAL A 160 10.89 10.56 -12.73
C VAL A 160 11.88 10.81 -11.59
N PRO A 161 12.35 12.05 -11.33
CA PRO A 161 13.23 12.32 -10.19
C PRO A 161 12.63 11.91 -8.83
N ASP A 162 11.29 12.01 -8.63
CA ASP A 162 10.65 11.54 -7.41
C ASP A 162 10.78 10.02 -7.26
N MET A 163 10.55 9.29 -8.36
CA MET A 163 10.66 7.82 -8.35
C MET A 163 12.10 7.37 -8.11
N GLU A 164 13.08 8.00 -8.77
CA GLU A 164 14.51 7.69 -8.60
C GLU A 164 14.96 7.95 -7.15
N ARG A 165 14.62 9.12 -6.61
CA ARG A 165 14.91 9.48 -5.23
C ARG A 165 14.33 8.47 -4.23
N LEU A 166 13.10 8.03 -4.43
CA LEU A 166 12.45 7.04 -3.55
C LEU A 166 13.08 5.65 -3.69
N ALA A 167 13.51 5.27 -4.90
CA ALA A 167 14.26 4.04 -5.11
C ALA A 167 15.63 4.07 -4.43
N ASP A 168 16.35 5.21 -4.49
CA ASP A 168 17.63 5.42 -3.78
C ASP A 168 17.45 5.35 -2.25
N LEU A 169 16.29 5.74 -1.71
CA LEU A 169 15.93 5.56 -0.30
C LEU A 169 15.54 4.12 0.04
N GLY A 170 15.56 3.22 -0.94
CA GLY A 170 15.34 1.79 -0.77
C GLY A 170 13.87 1.37 -0.81
N LEU A 171 12.96 2.13 -1.43
CA LEU A 171 11.62 1.63 -1.68
C LEU A 171 11.64 0.51 -2.74
N ASP A 172 10.81 -0.50 -2.52
CA ASP A 172 10.61 -1.60 -3.47
C ASP A 172 9.58 -1.25 -4.56
N GLY A 173 8.78 -0.20 -4.34
CA GLY A 173 7.84 0.29 -5.33
C GLY A 173 7.05 1.51 -4.87
N VAL A 174 6.33 2.11 -5.82
CA VAL A 174 5.53 3.31 -5.59
C VAL A 174 4.13 3.18 -6.20
N LEU A 175 3.12 3.79 -5.55
CA LEU A 175 1.79 3.95 -6.11
C LEU A 175 1.74 5.23 -6.94
N LEU A 176 1.38 5.09 -8.21
CA LEU A 176 1.20 6.18 -9.15
C LEU A 176 -0.26 6.23 -9.61
N ALA A 177 -0.88 7.39 -9.61
CA ALA A 177 -2.22 7.59 -10.14
C ALA A 177 -2.27 8.86 -10.99
N THR A 178 -2.41 10.03 -10.39
CA THR A 178 -2.63 11.31 -11.08
C THR A 178 -1.60 11.58 -12.16
N ALA A 179 -0.30 11.35 -11.90
CA ALA A 179 0.77 11.59 -12.87
C ALA A 179 0.70 10.69 -14.12
N LEU A 180 0.09 9.49 -14.01
CA LEU A 180 -0.19 8.63 -15.15
C LEU A 180 -1.43 9.09 -15.92
N HIS A 181 -2.47 9.55 -15.20
CA HIS A 181 -3.73 9.99 -15.81
C HIS A 181 -3.61 11.32 -16.53
N ASP A 182 -2.82 12.24 -16.02
CA ASP A 182 -2.59 13.56 -16.63
C ASP A 182 -1.41 13.57 -17.63
N GLY A 183 -0.76 12.43 -17.85
CA GLY A 183 0.28 12.24 -18.84
C GLY A 183 1.65 12.80 -18.46
N ARG A 184 1.86 13.22 -17.20
CA ARG A 184 3.21 13.66 -16.72
C ARG A 184 4.20 12.50 -16.66
N LEU A 185 3.71 11.29 -16.45
CA LEU A 185 4.49 10.05 -16.50
C LEU A 185 3.87 9.10 -17.51
N GLY A 186 4.71 8.49 -18.33
CA GLY A 186 4.31 7.51 -19.33
C GLY A 186 5.05 6.19 -19.16
N ARG A 187 4.73 5.24 -20.03
CA ARG A 187 5.35 3.90 -20.04
C ARG A 187 6.88 3.96 -20.14
N ALA A 188 7.41 4.83 -21.01
CA ALA A 188 8.85 4.98 -21.21
C ALA A 188 9.58 5.43 -19.93
N ASP A 189 8.95 6.31 -19.15
CA ASP A 189 9.49 6.79 -17.88
C ASP A 189 9.57 5.66 -16.85
N LEU A 190 8.50 4.88 -16.74
CA LEU A 190 8.47 3.72 -15.83
C LEU A 190 9.52 2.67 -16.20
N GLU A 191 9.66 2.37 -17.49
CA GLU A 191 10.66 1.44 -17.99
C GLU A 191 12.10 1.96 -17.76
N ALA A 192 12.33 3.28 -17.86
CA ALA A 192 13.63 3.88 -17.61
C ALA A 192 14.02 3.75 -16.12
N VAL A 193 13.11 4.04 -15.19
CA VAL A 193 13.36 3.88 -13.76
C VAL A 193 13.59 2.41 -13.40
N ARG A 194 12.77 1.48 -13.91
CA ARG A 194 12.95 0.03 -13.67
C ARG A 194 14.30 -0.50 -14.15
N ARG A 195 14.85 0.02 -15.26
CA ARG A 195 16.19 -0.39 -15.75
C ARG A 195 17.31 0.08 -14.82
N ARG A 196 17.15 1.25 -14.19
CA ARG A 196 18.16 1.79 -13.26
C ARG A 196 18.09 1.16 -11.88
N HIS A 197 16.90 0.78 -11.46
CA HIS A 197 16.62 0.17 -10.16
C HIS A 197 15.91 -1.19 -10.38
N PRO A 198 16.64 -2.23 -10.87
CA PRO A 198 16.04 -3.54 -11.05
C PRO A 198 15.59 -4.08 -9.70
N ARG A 199 14.38 -4.65 -9.65
CA ARG A 199 13.91 -5.35 -8.45
C ARG A 199 14.82 -6.55 -8.21
N ASP A 200 15.51 -6.60 -7.08
CA ASP A 200 16.14 -7.82 -6.64
C ASP A 200 15.04 -8.87 -6.45
N SER A 201 15.23 -10.06 -7.04
CA SER A 201 14.35 -11.21 -6.83
C SER A 201 14.57 -11.71 -5.41
N ARG A 202 13.91 -11.06 -4.44
CA ARG A 202 13.90 -11.49 -3.02
C ARG A 202 12.77 -12.46 -2.76
#